data_406ebefafb690a0f0687bcd0ccca861e
#
_entry.id   406ebefafb690a0f0687bcd0ccca861e
#
_cell.length_a   1.000
_cell.length_b   1.000
_cell.length_c   1.000
_cell.angle_alpha   90.00
_cell.angle_beta   90.00
_cell.angle_gamma   90.00
#
_symmetry.space_group_name_H-M   'P 1'
#
loop_
_entity.id
_entity.type
_entity.pdbx_description
1 polymer ?
#
loop_
_entity_poly.entity_id
_entity_poly.type
_entity_poly.pdbx_seq_one_letter_code
_entity_poly.pdbx_strand_id
1 'polypeptide(L)'
;TIQTSVIVTDEQQTTDNGVIKAMYEANGLHFQDPRAPRFLLMDRKGKVALGIGGYVKGTMSVDMGGISNNLDFVTADIPAPKQPDMRNQFQMDASTSRIFLKLVGDNTAVGDFTVYVETDFRGKDGHQYNLRLRQAYIKLGNVLFGKARSTFADGAAGPPTIDFEGPSGSVSKKNTMIQYKQEINKNWSFAASIESPSESYTIAKDKSESIKQRIPDIPAYLQYQWDEGQSHIRLSGLFRALSYRNLVKAKNEYAIGWAAQLSGMVAFTPRITFYYQAAYGKGYADYLNDLGGSGYDLIPDGDGGKLTAPYALGIVGGLQYNLCKNFFVSASYSQCRLYDQASLSDSAYKYGQYVVAN
;
A
#
# COMPACT_ATOMS: atom_id res chain seq x y z
N THR A 1 -42.89 3.65 9.33
CA THR A 1 -42.43 2.66 8.33
C THR A 1 -41.22 3.24 7.59
N ILE A 2 -40.04 2.68 7.81
CA ILE A 2 -38.82 3.04 7.08
C ILE A 2 -38.92 2.33 5.73
N GLN A 3 -39.20 3.07 4.66
CA GLN A 3 -39.07 2.54 3.30
C GLN A 3 -37.66 2.85 2.83
N THR A 4 -36.84 1.83 2.72
CA THR A 4 -35.51 1.91 2.14
C THR A 4 -35.65 1.59 0.65
N SER A 5 -35.24 2.50 -0.22
CA SER A 5 -35.20 2.24 -1.66
C SER A 5 -33.85 1.59 -1.98
N VAL A 6 -33.88 0.40 -2.59
CA VAL A 6 -32.68 -0.22 -3.17
C VAL A 6 -32.54 0.33 -4.59
N ILE A 7 -31.48 1.08 -4.84
CA ILE A 7 -31.17 1.58 -6.19
C ILE A 7 -30.03 0.73 -6.72
N VAL A 8 -30.26 -0.01 -7.80
CA VAL A 8 -29.21 -0.61 -8.61
C VAL A 8 -28.86 0.41 -9.68
N THR A 9 -27.70 1.05 -9.57
CA THR A 9 -27.26 2.06 -10.54
C THR A 9 -26.34 1.44 -11.58
N ASP A 10 -26.64 1.69 -12.85
CA ASP A 10 -25.69 1.51 -13.95
C ASP A 10 -24.78 2.74 -14.04
N GLU A 11 -23.50 2.57 -14.43
CA GLU A 11 -22.47 3.63 -14.43
C GLU A 11 -22.84 4.89 -15.25
N GLN A 12 -23.94 4.86 -15.99
CA GLN A 12 -24.39 5.97 -16.86
C GLN A 12 -25.40 6.94 -16.22
N GLN A 13 -25.90 6.68 -15.01
CA GLN A 13 -26.80 7.62 -14.33
C GLN A 13 -26.06 8.39 -13.24
N THR A 14 -25.15 9.27 -13.61
CA THR A 14 -24.66 10.34 -12.74
C THR A 14 -25.77 11.36 -12.57
N THR A 15 -26.61 11.16 -11.56
CA THR A 15 -27.50 12.23 -11.10
C THR A 15 -26.67 13.29 -10.38
N ASP A 16 -27.10 14.57 -10.40
CA ASP A 16 -26.49 15.70 -9.68
C ASP A 16 -26.50 15.55 -8.14
N ASN A 17 -26.74 14.35 -7.63
CA ASN A 17 -26.78 14.08 -6.20
C ASN A 17 -25.36 13.86 -5.66
N GLY A 18 -24.91 14.73 -4.75
CA GLY A 18 -23.59 14.70 -4.14
C GLY A 18 -23.25 13.37 -3.46
N VAL A 19 -24.22 12.69 -2.85
CA VAL A 19 -24.05 11.37 -2.23
C VAL A 19 -23.67 10.31 -3.28
N ILE A 20 -24.34 10.31 -4.43
CA ILE A 20 -24.05 9.36 -5.51
C ILE A 20 -22.66 9.63 -6.05
N LYS A 21 -22.31 10.91 -6.32
CA LYS A 21 -20.99 11.29 -6.76
C LYS A 21 -19.89 10.82 -5.79
N ALA A 22 -20.05 11.10 -4.50
CA ALA A 22 -19.12 10.67 -3.46
C ALA A 22 -19.06 9.14 -3.30
N MET A 23 -20.18 8.43 -3.55
CA MET A 23 -20.21 6.97 -3.53
C MET A 23 -19.38 6.36 -4.66
N TYR A 24 -19.42 6.95 -5.84
CA TYR A 24 -18.64 6.50 -7.01
C TYR A 24 -17.20 7.05 -7.05
N GLU A 25 -16.87 8.01 -6.18
CA GLU A 25 -15.48 8.46 -6.03
C GLU A 25 -14.60 7.26 -5.64
N ALA A 26 -13.53 7.03 -6.39
CA ALA A 26 -12.66 5.88 -6.19
C ALA A 26 -12.02 5.91 -4.81
N ASN A 27 -12.11 4.78 -4.08
CA ASN A 27 -11.46 4.64 -2.76
C ASN A 27 -9.95 4.41 -2.87
N GLY A 28 -9.49 4.07 -4.05
CA GLY A 28 -8.10 3.87 -4.41
C GLY A 28 -7.93 4.00 -5.91
N LEU A 29 -6.71 4.24 -6.34
CA LEU A 29 -6.38 4.45 -7.76
C LEU A 29 -5.54 3.30 -8.32
N HIS A 30 -5.23 2.30 -7.49
CA HIS A 30 -4.49 1.13 -7.94
C HIS A 30 -5.38 0.17 -8.73
N PHE A 31 -4.83 -0.48 -9.74
CA PHE A 31 -5.53 -1.43 -10.61
C PHE A 31 -6.32 -2.52 -9.85
N GLN A 32 -5.77 -3.00 -8.73
CA GLN A 32 -6.40 -4.05 -7.90
C GLN A 32 -7.35 -3.52 -6.82
N ASP A 33 -7.52 -2.20 -6.68
CA ASP A 33 -8.45 -1.66 -5.70
C ASP A 33 -9.90 -1.88 -6.17
N PRO A 34 -10.84 -2.17 -5.24
CA PRO A 34 -12.23 -2.35 -5.58
C PRO A 34 -12.82 -1.10 -6.24
N ARG A 35 -13.61 -1.31 -7.27
CA ARG A 35 -14.39 -0.24 -7.92
C ARG A 35 -15.58 0.16 -7.06
N ALA A 36 -16.35 1.15 -7.53
CA ALA A 36 -17.56 1.60 -6.86
C ALA A 36 -18.54 0.45 -6.52
N PRO A 37 -19.29 0.57 -5.43
CA PRO A 37 -20.30 -0.43 -5.05
C PRO A 37 -21.40 -0.51 -6.10
N ARG A 38 -21.96 -1.71 -6.29
CA ARG A 38 -23.09 -1.91 -7.21
C ARG A 38 -24.43 -1.93 -6.49
N PHE A 39 -24.43 -2.16 -5.16
CA PHE A 39 -25.65 -2.14 -4.34
C PHE A 39 -25.62 -0.92 -3.44
N LEU A 40 -26.66 -0.08 -3.53
CA LEU A 40 -26.81 1.13 -2.74
C LEU A 40 -28.11 1.09 -1.94
N LEU A 41 -28.00 1.40 -0.65
CA LEU A 41 -29.12 1.70 0.22
C LEU A 41 -29.06 3.19 0.55
N MET A 42 -30.08 3.95 0.16
CA MET A 42 -30.13 5.40 0.37
C MET A 42 -31.26 5.78 1.31
N ASP A 43 -31.03 6.80 2.15
CA ASP A 43 -32.08 7.36 2.99
C ASP A 43 -33.12 8.16 2.15
N ARG A 44 -34.30 8.40 2.72
CA ARG A 44 -35.39 9.12 2.01
C ARG A 44 -35.00 10.54 1.58
N LYS A 45 -34.08 11.17 2.27
CA LYS A 45 -33.66 12.56 1.98
C LYS A 45 -32.53 12.61 0.95
N GLY A 46 -32.00 11.46 0.52
CA GLY A 46 -30.88 11.37 -0.41
C GLY A 46 -29.57 11.93 0.14
N LYS A 47 -29.42 12.00 1.48
CA LYS A 47 -28.23 12.59 2.12
C LYS A 47 -27.24 11.56 2.64
N VAL A 48 -27.68 10.32 2.82
CA VAL A 48 -26.83 9.24 3.32
C VAL A 48 -27.06 8.00 2.48
N ALA A 49 -26.00 7.35 2.06
CA ALA A 49 -26.07 6.09 1.33
C ALA A 49 -25.04 5.09 1.85
N LEU A 50 -25.46 3.83 1.96
CA LEU A 50 -24.60 2.68 2.22
C LEU A 50 -24.41 1.88 0.94
N GLY A 51 -23.17 1.72 0.52
CA GLY A 51 -22.78 0.89 -0.61
C GLY A 51 -22.11 -0.40 -0.17
N ILE A 52 -22.47 -1.50 -0.81
CA ILE A 52 -21.83 -2.80 -0.63
C ILE A 52 -21.17 -3.19 -1.96
N GLY A 53 -19.90 -3.56 -1.94
CA GLY A 53 -19.17 -3.92 -3.13
C GLY A 53 -18.03 -4.90 -2.85
N GLY A 54 -17.31 -5.21 -3.90
CA GLY A 54 -16.20 -6.15 -3.86
C GLY A 54 -16.04 -6.91 -5.16
N TYR A 55 -15.22 -7.95 -5.11
CA TYR A 55 -15.02 -8.88 -6.23
C TYR A 55 -14.58 -10.25 -5.72
N VAL A 56 -14.87 -11.27 -6.51
CA VAL A 56 -14.28 -12.61 -6.37
C VAL A 56 -13.13 -12.72 -7.36
N LYS A 57 -11.95 -13.11 -6.88
CA LYS A 57 -10.74 -13.30 -7.69
C LYS A 57 -10.19 -14.71 -7.46
N GLY A 58 -10.22 -15.53 -8.50
CA GLY A 58 -9.45 -16.78 -8.57
C GLY A 58 -8.12 -16.52 -9.26
N THR A 59 -7.04 -17.02 -8.69
CA THR A 59 -5.68 -16.94 -9.26
C THR A 59 -5.15 -18.34 -9.45
N MET A 60 -4.48 -18.57 -10.57
CA MET A 60 -3.74 -19.80 -10.85
C MET A 60 -2.32 -19.43 -11.24
N SER A 61 -1.34 -20.12 -10.67
CA SER A 61 0.08 -19.85 -10.91
C SER A 61 0.87 -21.15 -11.05
N VAL A 62 1.90 -21.08 -11.87
CA VAL A 62 2.93 -22.12 -12.00
C VAL A 62 4.27 -21.45 -11.76
N ASP A 63 4.98 -21.84 -10.72
CA ASP A 63 6.33 -21.37 -10.46
C ASP A 63 7.35 -22.40 -10.97
N MET A 64 8.20 -21.99 -11.90
CA MET A 64 9.25 -22.83 -12.47
C MET A 64 10.62 -22.60 -11.81
N GLY A 65 10.77 -21.50 -11.10
CA GLY A 65 12.05 -21.03 -10.55
C GLY A 65 12.37 -21.53 -9.15
N GLY A 66 11.35 -21.83 -8.36
CA GLY A 66 11.48 -22.27 -6.97
C GLY A 66 11.44 -21.10 -5.98
N ILE A 67 10.31 -20.43 -5.86
CA ILE A 67 10.01 -19.45 -4.82
C ILE A 67 9.33 -20.14 -3.63
N SER A 68 9.54 -19.64 -2.41
CA SER A 68 8.96 -20.24 -1.19
C SER A 68 7.43 -20.15 -1.15
N ASN A 69 6.86 -19.08 -1.70
CA ASN A 69 5.42 -18.87 -1.79
C ASN A 69 5.07 -18.27 -3.16
N ASN A 70 4.33 -19.01 -3.99
CA ASN A 70 3.94 -18.56 -5.31
C ASN A 70 2.58 -17.85 -5.38
N LEU A 71 1.91 -17.62 -4.23
CA LEU A 71 0.75 -16.73 -4.12
C LEU A 71 1.16 -15.27 -4.19
N ASP A 72 2.25 -14.93 -3.50
CA ASP A 72 2.87 -13.61 -3.50
C ASP A 72 4.25 -13.74 -4.13
N PHE A 73 4.48 -13.08 -5.23
CA PHE A 73 5.79 -13.08 -5.85
C PHE A 73 6.72 -12.06 -5.18
N VAL A 74 7.19 -12.40 -3.97
CA VAL A 74 8.14 -11.61 -3.19
C VAL A 74 9.56 -12.03 -3.56
N THR A 75 10.34 -11.15 -4.19
CA THR A 75 11.69 -11.51 -4.64
C THR A 75 12.65 -11.78 -3.49
N ALA A 76 12.38 -11.23 -2.30
CA ALA A 76 13.14 -11.49 -1.08
C ALA A 76 12.97 -12.93 -0.56
N ASP A 77 11.89 -13.61 -0.91
CA ASP A 77 11.60 -15.00 -0.50
C ASP A 77 12.20 -16.05 -1.45
N ILE A 78 12.88 -15.63 -2.50
CA ILE A 78 13.57 -16.57 -3.40
C ILE A 78 14.79 -17.14 -2.68
N PRO A 79 14.84 -18.48 -2.43
CA PRO A 79 15.91 -19.07 -1.67
C PRO A 79 17.27 -18.97 -2.39
N ALA A 80 18.31 -18.63 -1.63
CA ALA A 80 19.69 -18.61 -2.09
C ALA A 80 20.56 -19.44 -1.09
N PRO A 81 21.15 -20.58 -1.50
CA PRO A 81 21.12 -21.18 -2.84
C PRO A 81 19.75 -21.71 -3.25
N LYS A 82 19.52 -21.87 -4.54
CA LYS A 82 18.27 -22.42 -5.09
C LYS A 82 18.00 -23.82 -4.54
N GLN A 83 16.74 -24.06 -4.18
CA GLN A 83 16.26 -25.35 -3.69
C GLN A 83 15.52 -26.10 -4.82
N PRO A 84 16.07 -27.23 -5.35
CA PRO A 84 15.49 -27.93 -6.50
C PRO A 84 14.09 -28.49 -6.27
N ASP A 85 13.77 -28.87 -5.03
CA ASP A 85 12.48 -29.41 -4.57
C ASP A 85 11.35 -28.37 -4.56
N MET A 86 11.68 -27.08 -4.60
CA MET A 86 10.71 -25.98 -4.68
C MET A 86 10.34 -25.59 -6.12
N ARG A 87 10.85 -26.26 -7.14
CA ARG A 87 10.55 -25.95 -8.55
C ARG A 87 9.26 -26.60 -9.04
N ASN A 88 8.69 -26.01 -10.09
CA ASN A 88 7.50 -26.52 -10.79
C ASN A 88 6.28 -26.65 -9.86
N GLN A 89 6.10 -25.68 -8.98
CA GLN A 89 4.95 -25.64 -8.09
C GLN A 89 3.72 -25.14 -8.85
N PHE A 90 2.61 -25.84 -8.71
CA PHE A 90 1.30 -25.39 -9.16
C PHE A 90 0.46 -24.95 -7.96
N GLN A 91 -0.20 -23.81 -8.07
CA GLN A 91 -1.05 -23.30 -7.01
C GLN A 91 -2.29 -22.61 -7.55
N MET A 92 -3.41 -22.77 -6.85
CA MET A 92 -4.65 -22.03 -7.07
C MET A 92 -5.06 -21.35 -5.77
N ASP A 93 -5.54 -20.11 -5.88
CA ASP A 93 -5.95 -19.31 -4.73
C ASP A 93 -7.15 -18.41 -5.03
N ALA A 94 -8.00 -18.17 -4.05
CA ALA A 94 -9.11 -17.22 -4.10
C ALA A 94 -9.09 -16.22 -2.93
N SER A 95 -8.04 -16.25 -2.09
CA SER A 95 -7.93 -15.46 -0.85
C SER A 95 -7.84 -13.96 -1.09
N THR A 96 -7.47 -13.54 -2.31
CA THR A 96 -7.40 -12.13 -2.70
C THR A 96 -8.74 -11.52 -3.09
N SER A 97 -9.84 -12.30 -3.03
CA SER A 97 -11.19 -11.78 -3.14
C SER A 97 -11.46 -10.75 -2.05
N ARG A 98 -12.24 -9.71 -2.37
CA ARG A 98 -12.48 -8.57 -1.46
C ARG A 98 -13.95 -8.29 -1.28
N ILE A 99 -14.29 -7.82 -0.08
CA ILE A 99 -15.60 -7.27 0.26
C ILE A 99 -15.36 -5.92 0.92
N PHE A 100 -16.18 -4.92 0.59
CA PHE A 100 -16.15 -3.64 1.27
C PHE A 100 -17.55 -3.08 1.51
N LEU A 101 -17.62 -2.23 2.53
CA LEU A 101 -18.73 -1.37 2.87
C LEU A 101 -18.29 0.08 2.76
N LYS A 102 -19.07 0.92 2.11
CA LYS A 102 -18.86 2.37 2.02
C LYS A 102 -20.12 3.10 2.41
N LEU A 103 -20.07 3.85 3.52
CA LEU A 103 -21.14 4.72 3.96
C LEU A 103 -20.74 6.17 3.66
N VAL A 104 -21.56 6.90 2.96
CA VAL A 104 -21.31 8.29 2.57
C VAL A 104 -22.44 9.17 3.05
N GLY A 105 -22.12 10.31 3.61
CA GLY A 105 -23.06 11.39 3.91
C GLY A 105 -22.63 12.66 3.21
N ASP A 106 -23.59 13.36 2.61
CA ASP A 106 -23.42 14.65 1.95
C ASP A 106 -24.39 15.67 2.55
N ASN A 107 -23.88 16.84 2.90
CA ASN A 107 -24.65 17.92 3.50
C ASN A 107 -25.51 17.45 4.70
N THR A 108 -24.89 16.65 5.58
CA THR A 108 -25.52 16.14 6.82
C THR A 108 -25.32 17.13 7.97
N ALA A 109 -25.93 16.86 9.12
CA ALA A 109 -25.74 17.68 10.32
C ALA A 109 -24.29 17.68 10.86
N VAL A 110 -23.50 16.65 10.51
CA VAL A 110 -22.07 16.54 10.86
C VAL A 110 -21.15 16.90 9.71
N GLY A 111 -21.70 17.45 8.62
CA GLY A 111 -20.96 17.72 7.38
C GLY A 111 -20.84 16.50 6.48
N ASP A 112 -19.92 16.58 5.52
CA ASP A 112 -19.64 15.49 4.57
C ASP A 112 -18.73 14.47 5.23
N PHE A 113 -19.12 13.20 5.11
CA PHE A 113 -18.34 12.11 5.68
C PHE A 113 -18.31 10.87 4.78
N THR A 114 -17.28 10.09 4.95
CA THR A 114 -17.15 8.74 4.36
C THR A 114 -16.65 7.78 5.43
N VAL A 115 -17.36 6.66 5.62
CA VAL A 115 -16.86 5.50 6.37
C VAL A 115 -16.58 4.38 5.38
N TYR A 116 -15.41 3.78 5.47
CA TYR A 116 -14.99 2.72 4.56
C TYR A 116 -14.39 1.57 5.34
N VAL A 117 -14.85 0.35 5.05
CA VAL A 117 -14.28 -0.89 5.60
C VAL A 117 -14.07 -1.87 4.46
N GLU A 118 -12.84 -2.39 4.33
CA GLU A 118 -12.46 -3.36 3.31
C GLU A 118 -11.73 -4.54 3.95
N THR A 119 -12.12 -5.75 3.54
CA THR A 119 -11.50 -7.00 3.96
C THR A 119 -11.13 -7.86 2.75
N ASP A 120 -10.10 -8.70 2.90
CA ASP A 120 -9.83 -9.87 2.08
C ASP A 120 -9.75 -11.13 2.96
N PHE A 121 -9.44 -12.28 2.36
CA PHE A 121 -9.36 -13.57 3.04
C PHE A 121 -7.92 -14.04 3.26
N ARG A 122 -6.96 -13.12 3.33
CA ARG A 122 -5.53 -13.38 3.55
C ARG A 122 -5.09 -13.08 4.98
N GLY A 123 -5.91 -13.47 5.95
CA GLY A 123 -5.57 -13.38 7.38
C GLY A 123 -4.35 -14.24 7.74
N LYS A 124 -3.97 -14.21 9.01
CA LYS A 124 -2.84 -14.95 9.52
C LYS A 124 -2.92 -16.42 9.06
N ASP A 125 -1.79 -16.95 8.60
CA ASP A 125 -1.60 -18.31 8.10
C ASP A 125 -2.08 -18.62 6.67
N GLY A 126 -2.43 -17.60 5.86
CA GLY A 126 -2.59 -17.64 4.39
C GLY A 126 -3.41 -18.79 3.75
N HIS A 127 -3.38 -19.96 4.36
CA HIS A 127 -4.01 -21.19 3.85
C HIS A 127 -5.42 -21.45 4.38
N GLN A 128 -5.92 -20.63 5.30
CA GLN A 128 -7.20 -20.87 5.98
C GLN A 128 -8.32 -19.90 5.58
N TYR A 129 -8.09 -19.04 4.59
CA TYR A 129 -9.05 -18.03 4.14
C TYR A 129 -9.62 -17.15 5.27
N ASN A 130 -8.77 -16.80 6.25
CA ASN A 130 -9.17 -15.95 7.36
C ASN A 130 -9.34 -14.49 6.91
N LEU A 131 -10.35 -13.82 7.45
CA LEU A 131 -10.59 -12.40 7.17
C LEU A 131 -9.38 -11.55 7.62
N ARG A 132 -8.92 -10.68 6.73
CA ARG A 132 -7.90 -9.67 7.01
C ARG A 132 -8.45 -8.28 6.78
N LEU A 133 -8.39 -7.43 7.81
CA LEU A 133 -8.77 -6.02 7.67
C LEU A 133 -7.70 -5.29 6.82
N ARG A 134 -8.10 -4.87 5.64
CA ARG A 134 -7.23 -4.12 4.73
C ARG A 134 -7.27 -2.63 5.00
N GLN A 135 -8.46 -2.07 5.08
CA GLN A 135 -8.71 -0.67 5.39
C GLN A 135 -9.95 -0.55 6.28
N ALA A 136 -9.94 0.39 7.20
CA ALA A 136 -11.08 0.77 8.00
C ALA A 136 -10.87 2.20 8.48
N TYR A 137 -11.59 3.15 7.93
CA TYR A 137 -11.43 4.56 8.27
C TYR A 137 -12.73 5.34 8.18
N ILE A 138 -12.76 6.46 8.89
CA ILE A 138 -13.73 7.53 8.72
C ILE A 138 -13.00 8.77 8.20
N LYS A 139 -13.58 9.41 7.20
CA LYS A 139 -13.15 10.72 6.67
C LYS A 139 -14.25 11.73 6.96
N LEU A 140 -13.89 12.85 7.57
CA LEU A 140 -14.74 13.99 7.87
C LEU A 140 -14.09 15.22 7.22
N GLY A 141 -14.69 15.72 6.13
CA GLY A 141 -14.07 16.79 5.34
C GLY A 141 -12.63 16.42 4.93
N ASN A 142 -11.66 17.17 5.41
CA ASN A 142 -10.24 17.00 5.08
C ASN A 142 -9.48 16.06 6.02
N VAL A 143 -10.10 15.56 7.09
CA VAL A 143 -9.46 14.70 8.09
C VAL A 143 -9.91 13.26 7.92
N LEU A 144 -8.94 12.34 7.89
CA LEU A 144 -9.17 10.90 7.92
C LEU A 144 -8.61 10.31 9.21
N PHE A 145 -9.37 9.46 9.85
CA PHE A 145 -8.95 8.67 11.00
C PHE A 145 -9.23 7.19 10.77
N GLY A 146 -8.24 6.35 10.96
CA GLY A 146 -8.34 4.89 10.86
C GLY A 146 -7.22 4.26 10.05
N LYS A 147 -7.39 3.01 9.67
CA LYS A 147 -6.43 2.23 8.88
C LYS A 147 -6.63 2.47 7.39
N ALA A 148 -5.66 3.09 6.74
CA ALA A 148 -5.68 3.37 5.31
C ALA A 148 -4.26 3.23 4.71
N ARG A 149 -4.12 3.44 3.40
CA ARG A 149 -2.82 3.52 2.75
C ARG A 149 -2.01 4.67 3.36
N SER A 150 -0.76 4.41 3.71
CA SER A 150 0.14 5.44 4.26
C SER A 150 0.20 6.67 3.36
N THR A 151 0.30 7.83 3.98
CA THR A 151 0.49 9.11 3.28
C THR A 151 1.80 9.13 2.48
N PHE A 152 2.80 8.34 2.89
CA PHE A 152 4.04 8.18 2.13
C PHE A 152 3.85 7.39 0.83
N ALA A 153 2.87 6.47 0.76
CA ALA A 153 2.64 5.58 -0.38
C ALA A 153 1.76 6.21 -1.46
N ASP A 154 2.15 6.07 -2.73
CA ASP A 154 1.39 6.50 -3.89
C ASP A 154 0.79 5.30 -4.63
N GLY A 155 -0.45 4.96 -4.32
CA GLY A 155 -1.12 3.83 -4.94
C GLY A 155 -1.43 4.01 -6.42
N ALA A 156 -1.61 5.25 -6.88
CA ALA A 156 -1.90 5.55 -8.28
C ALA A 156 -0.67 5.34 -9.19
N ALA A 157 0.53 5.48 -8.63
CA ALA A 157 1.79 5.27 -9.35
C ALA A 157 2.19 3.79 -9.47
N GLY A 158 1.35 2.85 -9.01
CA GLY A 158 1.56 1.42 -9.17
C GLY A 158 1.12 0.93 -10.55
N PRO A 159 2.03 0.35 -11.37
CA PRO A 159 1.64 -0.25 -12.65
C PRO A 159 0.68 -1.42 -12.41
N PRO A 160 -0.26 -1.70 -13.35
CA PRO A 160 -1.11 -2.87 -13.24
C PRO A 160 -0.31 -4.16 -13.37
N THR A 161 -0.54 -5.08 -12.41
CA THR A 161 0.05 -6.42 -12.39
C THR A 161 -1.01 -7.46 -12.07
N ILE A 162 -0.92 -8.67 -12.65
CA ILE A 162 -1.78 -9.80 -12.27
C ILE A 162 -1.34 -10.33 -10.91
N ASP A 163 -0.03 -10.38 -10.68
CA ASP A 163 0.56 -10.69 -9.38
C ASP A 163 0.02 -9.75 -8.29
N PHE A 164 -0.41 -10.37 -7.18
CA PHE A 164 -1.06 -9.62 -6.09
C PHE A 164 -0.09 -8.72 -5.33
N GLU A 165 1.12 -9.18 -5.11
CA GLU A 165 2.14 -8.41 -4.40
C GLU A 165 2.61 -7.22 -5.25
N GLY A 166 2.89 -7.46 -6.54
CA GLY A 166 3.32 -6.44 -7.47
C GLY A 166 4.81 -6.09 -7.34
N PRO A 167 5.22 -4.92 -7.84
CA PRO A 167 6.64 -4.58 -7.96
C PRO A 167 7.37 -4.49 -6.63
N SER A 168 8.52 -5.14 -6.53
CA SER A 168 9.35 -5.30 -5.32
C SER A 168 9.74 -4.00 -4.63
N GLY A 169 10.08 -2.97 -5.39
CA GLY A 169 10.52 -1.67 -4.88
C GLY A 169 9.39 -0.65 -4.66
N SER A 170 8.13 -1.04 -4.81
CA SER A 170 6.98 -0.18 -4.54
C SER A 170 6.88 0.18 -3.06
N VAL A 171 6.45 1.41 -2.76
CA VAL A 171 6.04 1.78 -1.40
C VAL A 171 4.59 1.38 -1.21
N SER A 172 4.33 0.44 -0.29
CA SER A 172 3.03 -0.25 -0.16
C SER A 172 2.63 -0.53 1.29
N LYS A 173 2.59 0.48 2.13
CA LYS A 173 2.20 0.35 3.54
C LYS A 173 0.76 0.80 3.80
N LYS A 174 0.08 0.12 4.73
CA LYS A 174 -1.21 0.56 5.30
C LYS A 174 -1.08 0.65 6.80
N ASN A 175 -1.29 1.84 7.35
CA ASN A 175 -1.17 2.13 8.78
C ASN A 175 -2.46 2.70 9.35
N THR A 176 -2.66 2.56 10.67
CA THR A 176 -3.65 3.35 11.39
C THR A 176 -3.09 4.75 11.57
N MET A 177 -3.87 5.77 11.22
CA MET A 177 -3.39 7.15 11.15
C MET A 177 -4.47 8.17 11.44
N ILE A 178 -4.01 9.38 11.71
CA ILE A 178 -4.77 10.62 11.54
C ILE A 178 -4.10 11.36 10.39
N GLN A 179 -4.83 11.58 9.30
CA GLN A 179 -4.33 12.28 8.11
C GLN A 179 -5.14 13.55 7.88
N TYR A 180 -4.47 14.62 7.56
CA TYR A 180 -5.06 15.82 6.99
C TYR A 180 -4.66 15.91 5.52
N LYS A 181 -5.67 16.03 4.63
CA LYS A 181 -5.47 16.25 3.17
C LYS A 181 -6.16 17.53 2.78
N GLN A 182 -5.46 18.39 2.04
CA GLN A 182 -5.98 19.64 1.50
C GLN A 182 -5.78 19.70 -0.01
N GLU A 183 -6.83 19.95 -0.74
CA GLU A 183 -6.77 20.38 -2.13
C GLU A 183 -6.61 21.89 -2.16
N ILE A 184 -5.42 22.39 -2.55
CA ILE A 184 -5.08 23.80 -2.61
C ILE A 184 -5.81 24.45 -3.80
N ASN A 185 -5.85 23.74 -4.91
CA ASN A 185 -6.60 24.07 -6.12
C ASN A 185 -6.81 22.81 -6.96
N LYS A 186 -7.33 22.94 -8.19
CA LYS A 186 -7.60 21.80 -9.10
C LYS A 186 -6.36 20.93 -9.42
N ASN A 187 -5.17 21.53 -9.34
CA ASN A 187 -3.93 20.88 -9.72
C ASN A 187 -3.07 20.49 -8.52
N TRP A 188 -3.10 21.25 -7.42
CA TRP A 188 -2.23 21.05 -6.27
C TRP A 188 -2.97 20.52 -5.07
N SER A 189 -2.43 19.47 -4.47
CA SER A 189 -2.87 18.96 -3.18
C SER A 189 -1.67 18.59 -2.29
N PHE A 190 -1.89 18.69 -0.98
CA PHE A 190 -0.93 18.16 -0.02
C PHE A 190 -1.65 17.30 1.02
N ALA A 191 -0.91 16.39 1.65
CA ALA A 191 -1.36 15.73 2.86
C ALA A 191 -0.19 15.49 3.81
N ALA A 192 -0.53 15.41 5.09
CA ALA A 192 0.36 14.99 6.14
C ALA A 192 -0.41 14.10 7.12
N SER A 193 0.29 13.18 7.79
CA SER A 193 -0.33 12.30 8.77
C SER A 193 0.58 12.00 9.95
N ILE A 194 -0.05 11.54 11.02
CA ILE A 194 0.57 10.87 12.15
C ILE A 194 0.13 9.42 12.06
N GLU A 195 1.09 8.50 11.87
CA GLU A 195 0.84 7.10 11.62
C GLU A 195 1.37 6.21 12.74
N SER A 196 0.65 5.12 13.02
CA SER A 196 1.12 4.11 13.96
C SER A 196 2.42 3.49 13.44
N PRO A 197 3.52 3.58 14.18
CA PRO A 197 4.79 3.02 13.77
C PRO A 197 4.78 1.49 13.86
N SER A 198 5.63 0.85 13.08
CA SER A 198 5.87 -0.59 13.13
C SER A 198 7.28 -0.89 13.62
N GLU A 199 7.45 -2.08 14.19
CA GLU A 199 8.71 -2.60 14.72
C GLU A 199 9.18 -3.74 13.81
N SER A 200 10.03 -3.43 12.84
CA SER A 200 10.60 -4.41 11.90
C SER A 200 12.12 -4.38 12.01
N TYR A 201 12.66 -5.04 13.07
CA TYR A 201 14.06 -4.99 13.46
C TYR A 201 14.71 -6.35 13.45
N THR A 202 15.93 -6.42 12.94
CA THR A 202 16.87 -7.51 13.25
C THR A 202 17.61 -7.14 14.53
N ILE A 203 17.41 -7.92 15.59
CA ILE A 203 18.03 -7.68 16.90
C ILE A 203 19.32 -8.48 17.04
N ALA A 204 20.30 -7.93 17.78
CA ALA A 204 21.46 -8.68 18.24
C ALA A 204 21.05 -9.48 19.47
N LYS A 205 21.06 -10.82 19.36
CA LYS A 205 20.66 -11.73 20.44
C LYS A 205 21.43 -11.39 21.73
N ASP A 206 20.72 -11.29 22.86
CA ASP A 206 21.24 -10.98 24.20
C ASP A 206 21.91 -9.61 24.34
N LYS A 207 21.89 -8.75 23.31
CA LYS A 207 22.51 -7.41 23.31
C LYS A 207 21.52 -6.28 23.02
N SER A 208 20.46 -6.57 22.27
CA SER A 208 19.40 -5.59 21.97
C SER A 208 18.02 -6.26 21.95
N GLU A 209 16.98 -5.46 22.14
CA GLU A 209 15.60 -5.89 22.18
C GLU A 209 14.68 -4.88 21.49
N SER A 210 13.67 -5.38 20.78
CA SER A 210 12.60 -4.54 20.25
C SER A 210 11.67 -4.09 21.37
N ILE A 211 11.30 -2.83 21.35
CA ILE A 211 10.33 -2.27 22.30
C ILE A 211 9.25 -1.52 21.55
N LYS A 212 8.09 -1.34 22.17
CA LYS A 212 7.00 -0.55 21.60
C LYS A 212 7.44 0.87 21.27
N GLN A 213 7.11 1.31 20.07
CA GLN A 213 7.49 2.62 19.57
C GLN A 213 6.81 3.74 20.37
N ARG A 214 7.51 4.85 20.58
CA ARG A 214 7.07 5.99 21.41
C ARG A 214 6.71 7.20 20.58
N ILE A 215 7.25 7.29 19.37
CA ILE A 215 7.08 8.42 18.45
C ILE A 215 6.41 7.87 17.19
N PRO A 216 5.32 8.49 16.73
CA PRO A 216 4.65 8.06 15.50
C PRO A 216 5.53 8.32 14.27
N ASP A 217 5.24 7.61 13.19
CA ASP A 217 5.76 7.92 11.87
C ASP A 217 5.04 9.16 11.32
N ILE A 218 5.78 10.07 10.68
CA ILE A 218 5.25 11.34 10.18
C ILE A 218 5.56 11.47 8.69
N PRO A 219 4.71 10.95 7.81
CA PRO A 219 4.80 11.19 6.38
C PRO A 219 4.02 12.43 5.94
N ALA A 220 4.48 13.03 4.82
CA ALA A 220 3.77 14.08 4.14
C ALA A 220 4.06 14.01 2.64
N TYR A 221 3.16 14.56 1.82
CA TYR A 221 3.41 14.72 0.38
C TYR A 221 2.87 16.05 -0.16
N LEU A 222 3.46 16.47 -1.28
CA LEU A 222 2.94 17.49 -2.19
C LEU A 222 2.75 16.85 -3.57
N GLN A 223 1.56 17.06 -4.16
CA GLN A 223 1.20 16.49 -5.46
C GLN A 223 0.75 17.58 -6.42
N TYR A 224 1.24 17.51 -7.64
CA TYR A 224 0.71 18.25 -8.79
C TYR A 224 0.06 17.27 -9.75
N GLN A 225 -1.17 17.58 -10.19
CA GLN A 225 -1.93 16.78 -11.16
C GLN A 225 -2.41 17.63 -12.33
N TRP A 226 -2.55 17.01 -13.48
CA TRP A 226 -3.08 17.61 -14.70
C TRP A 226 -3.93 16.59 -15.46
N ASP A 227 -4.53 16.98 -16.58
CA ASP A 227 -5.45 16.15 -17.37
C ASP A 227 -6.56 15.51 -16.51
N GLU A 228 -7.24 16.36 -15.71
CA GLU A 228 -8.32 15.92 -14.80
C GLU A 228 -7.90 14.78 -13.83
N GLY A 229 -6.62 14.75 -13.45
CA GLY A 229 -6.06 13.76 -12.54
C GLY A 229 -5.58 12.46 -13.21
N GLN A 230 -5.62 12.37 -14.54
CA GLN A 230 -5.06 11.23 -15.27
C GLN A 230 -3.52 11.19 -15.23
N SER A 231 -2.92 12.31 -14.91
CA SER A 231 -1.47 12.45 -14.76
C SER A 231 -1.15 13.17 -13.46
N HIS A 232 -0.11 12.73 -12.76
CA HIS A 232 0.39 13.42 -11.57
C HIS A 232 1.86 13.15 -11.35
N ILE A 233 2.47 14.07 -10.60
CA ILE A 233 3.79 13.93 -9.95
C ILE A 233 3.61 14.20 -8.47
N ARG A 234 4.19 13.36 -7.62
CA ARG A 234 4.14 13.47 -6.17
C ARG A 234 5.53 13.39 -5.59
N LEU A 235 5.83 14.34 -4.72
CA LEU A 235 7.01 14.30 -3.84
C LEU A 235 6.54 13.99 -2.42
N SER A 236 7.01 12.89 -1.86
CA SER A 236 6.67 12.47 -0.49
C SER A 236 7.91 12.41 0.39
N GLY A 237 7.76 12.72 1.67
CA GLY A 237 8.75 12.58 2.71
C GLY A 237 8.22 11.76 3.88
N LEU A 238 9.10 11.05 4.57
CA LEU A 238 8.79 10.27 5.77
C LEU A 238 9.85 10.54 6.83
N PHE A 239 9.41 10.81 8.06
CA PHE A 239 10.25 10.87 9.25
C PHE A 239 9.85 9.78 10.23
N ARG A 240 10.85 9.11 10.83
CA ARG A 240 10.68 8.04 11.82
C ARG A 240 11.68 8.19 12.95
N ALA A 241 11.26 7.84 14.17
CA ALA A 241 12.14 7.74 15.33
C ALA A 241 11.98 6.34 15.95
N LEU A 242 12.84 5.42 15.54
CA LEU A 242 12.76 3.99 15.82
C LEU A 242 13.42 3.68 17.17
N SER A 243 12.60 3.32 18.17
CA SER A 243 13.04 3.05 19.53
C SER A 243 13.40 1.59 19.73
N TYR A 244 14.47 1.32 20.46
CA TYR A 244 14.90 -0.04 20.85
C TYR A 244 15.55 -0.03 22.24
N ARG A 245 15.71 -1.18 22.86
CA ARG A 245 16.40 -1.38 24.11
C ARG A 245 17.81 -1.90 23.84
N ASN A 246 18.81 -1.15 24.29
CA ASN A 246 20.20 -1.60 24.33
C ASN A 246 20.43 -2.30 25.68
N LEU A 247 20.63 -3.61 25.69
CA LEU A 247 20.78 -4.41 26.88
C LEU A 247 22.19 -4.26 27.50
N VAL A 248 23.21 -4.04 26.67
CA VAL A 248 24.58 -3.82 27.13
C VAL A 248 24.68 -2.54 27.96
N LYS A 249 24.04 -1.48 27.51
CA LYS A 249 23.99 -0.19 28.21
C LYS A 249 22.82 -0.05 29.18
N ALA A 250 21.95 -1.07 29.26
CA ALA A 250 20.75 -1.09 30.08
C ALA A 250 19.81 0.12 29.89
N LYS A 251 19.76 0.71 28.69
CA LYS A 251 18.95 1.88 28.38
C LYS A 251 18.18 1.78 27.06
N ASN A 252 17.09 2.55 26.94
CA ASN A 252 16.39 2.71 25.69
C ASN A 252 17.11 3.74 24.84
N GLU A 253 17.33 3.38 23.58
CA GLU A 253 17.94 4.25 22.56
C GLU A 253 16.97 4.37 21.38
N TYR A 254 17.25 5.24 20.43
CA TYR A 254 16.50 5.36 19.20
C TYR A 254 17.43 5.72 18.05
N ALA A 255 17.02 5.31 16.84
CA ALA A 255 17.66 5.66 15.59
C ALA A 255 16.68 6.47 14.73
N ILE A 256 17.20 7.49 14.05
CA ILE A 256 16.40 8.30 13.14
C ILE A 256 16.35 7.62 11.78
N GLY A 257 15.13 7.36 11.33
CA GLY A 257 14.79 6.97 9.98
C GLY A 257 14.21 8.14 9.17
N TRP A 258 14.45 8.14 7.89
CA TRP A 258 13.83 9.08 6.96
C TRP A 258 13.80 8.47 5.56
N ALA A 259 12.84 8.90 4.74
CA ALA A 259 12.82 8.56 3.33
C ALA A 259 12.21 9.70 2.50
N ALA A 260 12.63 9.77 1.24
CA ALA A 260 12.02 10.62 0.24
C ALA A 260 11.58 9.75 -0.94
N GLN A 261 10.45 10.10 -1.55
CA GLN A 261 9.91 9.40 -2.71
C GLN A 261 9.47 10.41 -3.77
N LEU A 262 9.87 10.17 -5.01
CA LEU A 262 9.28 10.77 -6.19
C LEU A 262 8.44 9.71 -6.90
N SER A 263 7.18 9.99 -7.14
CA SER A 263 6.25 9.04 -7.74
C SER A 263 5.24 9.73 -8.66
N GLY A 264 4.61 8.96 -9.51
CA GLY A 264 3.53 9.45 -10.33
C GLY A 264 3.16 8.53 -11.48
N MET A 265 2.19 9.00 -12.24
CA MET A 265 1.81 8.42 -13.52
C MET A 265 1.62 9.54 -14.55
N VAL A 266 1.91 9.22 -15.80
CA VAL A 266 1.77 10.16 -16.93
C VAL A 266 1.04 9.46 -18.05
N ALA A 267 -0.14 9.96 -18.39
CA ALA A 267 -0.89 9.56 -19.58
C ALA A 267 -0.35 10.33 -20.78
N PHE A 268 0.60 9.77 -21.53
CA PHE A 268 1.14 10.38 -22.74
C PHE A 268 0.09 10.50 -23.84
N THR A 269 -0.79 9.52 -23.93
CA THR A 269 -1.94 9.48 -24.82
C THR A 269 -3.07 8.70 -24.12
N PRO A 270 -4.32 8.74 -24.63
CA PRO A 270 -5.40 7.90 -24.09
C PRO A 270 -5.09 6.38 -24.11
N ARG A 271 -4.05 5.98 -24.84
CA ARG A 271 -3.63 4.59 -24.93
C ARG A 271 -2.40 4.23 -24.14
N ILE A 272 -1.54 5.19 -23.80
CA ILE A 272 -0.22 4.94 -23.20
C ILE A 272 -0.12 5.66 -21.87
N THR A 273 0.05 4.90 -20.79
CA THR A 273 0.30 5.42 -19.44
C THR A 273 1.62 4.88 -18.92
N PHE A 274 2.46 5.76 -18.41
CA PHE A 274 3.72 5.44 -17.74
C PHE A 274 3.57 5.65 -16.24
N TYR A 275 4.06 4.69 -15.47
CA TYR A 275 4.08 4.69 -14.00
C TYR A 275 5.51 4.72 -13.51
N TYR A 276 5.77 5.48 -12.46
CA TYR A 276 7.11 5.54 -11.87
C TYR A 276 7.07 5.79 -10.37
N GLN A 277 8.01 5.16 -9.67
CA GLN A 277 8.32 5.42 -8.26
C GLN A 277 9.82 5.30 -8.05
N ALA A 278 10.39 6.21 -7.25
CA ALA A 278 11.77 6.15 -6.78
C ALA A 278 11.78 6.62 -5.32
N ALA A 279 12.07 5.70 -4.40
CA ALA A 279 12.13 5.96 -2.98
C ALA A 279 13.53 5.64 -2.45
N TYR A 280 14.10 6.54 -1.65
CA TYR A 280 15.41 6.36 -1.02
C TYR A 280 15.40 6.93 0.39
N GLY A 281 16.10 6.26 1.30
CA GLY A 281 16.22 6.70 2.68
C GLY A 281 16.82 5.62 3.56
N LYS A 282 16.69 5.77 4.88
CA LYS A 282 17.15 4.79 5.87
C LYS A 282 16.08 4.52 6.92
N GLY A 283 16.04 3.28 7.45
CA GLY A 283 15.09 2.88 8.47
C GLY A 283 13.63 2.90 8.00
N TYR A 284 13.38 2.63 6.72
CA TYR A 284 12.04 2.59 6.12
C TYR A 284 11.80 1.32 5.28
N ALA A 285 12.62 0.30 5.45
CA ALA A 285 12.54 -0.94 4.68
C ALA A 285 11.14 -1.58 4.77
N ASP A 286 10.48 -1.50 5.92
CA ASP A 286 9.12 -2.00 6.14
C ASP A 286 8.02 -1.28 5.31
N TYR A 287 8.35 -0.18 4.65
CA TYR A 287 7.49 0.50 3.68
C TYR A 287 7.66 -0.01 2.24
N LEU A 288 8.77 -0.70 1.96
CA LEU A 288 9.01 -1.32 0.65
C LEU A 288 8.33 -2.68 0.56
N ASN A 289 7.76 -2.96 -0.59
CA ASN A 289 6.90 -4.11 -0.82
C ASN A 289 7.59 -5.44 -0.45
N ASP A 290 8.79 -5.66 -0.98
CA ASP A 290 9.56 -6.89 -0.72
C ASP A 290 10.14 -7.00 0.68
N LEU A 291 10.28 -5.89 1.42
CA LEU A 291 10.94 -5.86 2.72
C LEU A 291 9.97 -5.67 3.90
N GLY A 292 8.67 -5.60 3.62
CA GLY A 292 7.64 -5.49 4.64
C GLY A 292 7.71 -6.63 5.65
N GLY A 293 7.95 -6.32 6.94
CA GLY A 293 8.06 -7.31 8.00
C GLY A 293 9.38 -8.09 8.06
N SER A 294 10.35 -7.81 7.18
CA SER A 294 11.60 -8.58 7.06
C SER A 294 12.69 -8.21 8.09
N GLY A 295 12.43 -7.25 8.99
CA GLY A 295 13.36 -6.90 10.06
C GLY A 295 14.47 -5.91 9.67
N TYR A 296 14.35 -5.20 8.56
CA TYR A 296 15.41 -4.34 8.04
C TYR A 296 15.24 -2.84 8.28
N ASP A 297 14.31 -2.43 9.14
CA ASP A 297 14.24 -1.03 9.58
C ASP A 297 15.40 -0.65 10.50
N LEU A 298 15.79 -1.57 11.39
CA LEU A 298 17.02 -1.49 12.19
C LEU A 298 17.76 -2.81 12.15
N ILE A 299 19.09 -2.72 12.07
CA ILE A 299 20.00 -3.87 12.08
C ILE A 299 21.11 -3.68 13.13
N PRO A 300 21.74 -4.74 13.63
CA PRO A 300 22.84 -4.64 14.57
C PRO A 300 24.01 -3.82 14.00
N ASP A 301 24.66 -3.03 14.86
CA ASP A 301 25.84 -2.24 14.55
C ASP A 301 26.93 -2.54 15.57
N GLY A 302 27.78 -3.52 15.25
CA GLY A 302 28.83 -4.01 16.13
C GLY A 302 28.36 -4.75 17.36
N ASP A 303 29.26 -4.97 18.32
CA ASP A 303 29.04 -5.82 19.50
C ASP A 303 28.41 -5.12 20.72
N GLY A 304 28.23 -3.81 20.67
CA GLY A 304 27.77 -3.00 21.80
C GLY A 304 26.25 -2.92 21.96
N GLY A 305 25.45 -3.79 21.33
CA GLY A 305 23.99 -3.78 21.40
C GLY A 305 23.34 -2.56 20.72
N LYS A 306 24.10 -1.81 19.92
CA LYS A 306 23.59 -0.70 19.11
C LYS A 306 22.87 -1.24 17.88
N LEU A 307 21.74 -0.63 17.53
CA LEU A 307 21.05 -0.81 16.27
C LEU A 307 21.19 0.44 15.41
N THR A 308 21.33 0.24 14.09
CA THR A 308 21.43 1.31 13.11
C THR A 308 20.39 1.12 12.01
N ALA A 309 19.98 2.22 11.39
CA ALA A 309 19.04 2.23 10.28
C ALA A 309 19.79 2.08 8.96
N PRO A 310 19.68 0.95 8.25
CA PRO A 310 20.34 0.77 6.95
C PRO A 310 19.65 1.63 5.90
N TYR A 311 20.41 2.01 4.86
CA TYR A 311 19.84 2.64 3.67
C TYR A 311 19.15 1.62 2.78
N ALA A 312 18.04 2.03 2.18
CA ALA A 312 17.31 1.24 1.20
C ALA A 312 16.91 2.09 -0.02
N LEU A 313 16.74 1.42 -1.15
CA LEU A 313 16.29 2.00 -2.42
C LEU A 313 15.17 1.13 -2.98
N GLY A 314 14.07 1.76 -3.36
CA GLY A 314 12.99 1.14 -4.13
C GLY A 314 12.77 1.92 -5.42
N ILE A 315 12.82 1.27 -6.57
CA ILE A 315 12.49 1.86 -7.87
C ILE A 315 11.48 1.00 -8.61
N VAL A 316 10.56 1.66 -9.31
CA VAL A 316 9.56 1.06 -10.19
C VAL A 316 9.43 1.89 -11.43
N GLY A 317 9.39 1.22 -12.59
CA GLY A 317 9.00 1.80 -13.86
C GLY A 317 8.03 0.85 -14.56
N GLY A 318 6.92 1.36 -15.07
CA GLY A 318 5.92 0.54 -15.74
C GLY A 318 5.26 1.25 -16.90
N LEU A 319 4.86 0.51 -17.90
CA LEU A 319 4.15 0.99 -19.07
C LEU A 319 2.87 0.18 -19.25
N GLN A 320 1.76 0.86 -19.49
CA GLN A 320 0.50 0.27 -19.89
C GLN A 320 0.14 0.76 -21.29
N TYR A 321 -0.29 -0.17 -22.15
CA TYR A 321 -0.82 0.12 -23.47
C TYR A 321 -2.24 -0.42 -23.63
N ASN A 322 -3.21 0.47 -23.79
CA ASN A 322 -4.61 0.15 -24.00
C ASN A 322 -4.85 -0.17 -25.49
N LEU A 323 -5.04 -1.43 -25.82
CA LEU A 323 -5.36 -1.87 -27.18
C LEU A 323 -6.78 -1.45 -27.58
N CYS A 324 -7.72 -1.58 -26.62
CA CYS A 324 -9.09 -1.10 -26.76
C CYS A 324 -9.67 -0.79 -25.36
N LYS A 325 -10.95 -0.37 -25.27
CA LYS A 325 -11.61 0.02 -24.01
C LYS A 325 -11.51 -1.05 -22.90
N ASN A 326 -11.52 -2.33 -23.27
CA ASN A 326 -11.60 -3.45 -22.31
C ASN A 326 -10.36 -4.35 -22.33
N PHE A 327 -9.33 -4.01 -23.09
CA PHE A 327 -8.12 -4.82 -23.18
C PHE A 327 -6.86 -3.98 -23.22
N PHE A 328 -5.96 -4.27 -22.33
CA PHE A 328 -4.64 -3.63 -22.26
C PHE A 328 -3.54 -4.66 -22.02
N VAL A 329 -2.33 -4.29 -22.30
CA VAL A 329 -1.10 -4.97 -21.91
C VAL A 329 -0.26 -4.05 -21.04
N SER A 330 0.50 -4.63 -20.14
CA SER A 330 1.42 -3.86 -19.29
C SER A 330 2.74 -4.59 -19.12
N ALA A 331 3.79 -3.82 -18.91
CA ALA A 331 5.10 -4.34 -18.53
C ALA A 331 5.70 -3.43 -17.47
N SER A 332 6.39 -4.01 -16.49
CA SER A 332 7.09 -3.22 -15.47
C SER A 332 8.40 -3.86 -15.05
N TYR A 333 9.32 -2.99 -14.63
CA TYR A 333 10.57 -3.33 -13.97
C TYR A 333 10.58 -2.68 -12.59
N SER A 334 11.10 -3.41 -11.62
CA SER A 334 11.31 -2.88 -10.28
C SER A 334 12.59 -3.44 -9.66
N GLN A 335 13.19 -2.66 -8.79
CA GLN A 335 14.30 -3.09 -7.95
C GLN A 335 14.09 -2.61 -6.53
N CYS A 336 14.30 -3.51 -5.57
CA CYS A 336 14.44 -3.21 -4.16
C CYS A 336 15.88 -3.53 -3.75
N ARG A 337 16.55 -2.62 -3.02
CA ARG A 337 17.94 -2.81 -2.60
C ARG A 337 18.14 -2.30 -1.17
N LEU A 338 18.87 -3.09 -0.38
CA LEU A 338 19.34 -2.75 0.95
C LEU A 338 20.84 -2.51 0.92
N TYR A 339 21.29 -1.48 1.64
CA TYR A 339 22.70 -1.12 1.78
C TYR A 339 23.16 -1.32 3.23
N ASP A 340 24.47 -1.25 3.47
CA ASP A 340 25.09 -1.26 4.82
C ASP A 340 24.80 -2.53 5.63
N GLN A 341 24.83 -3.68 4.97
CA GLN A 341 24.50 -4.99 5.58
C GLN A 341 25.71 -5.69 6.25
N ALA A 342 26.84 -5.02 6.41
CA ALA A 342 28.09 -5.64 6.86
C ALA A 342 28.00 -6.35 8.23
N SER A 343 27.01 -6.00 9.05
CA SER A 343 26.75 -6.63 10.34
C SER A 343 25.77 -7.83 10.27
N LEU A 344 25.22 -8.11 9.08
CA LEU A 344 24.32 -9.23 8.84
C LEU A 344 25.07 -10.43 8.25
N SER A 345 24.43 -11.59 8.25
CA SER A 345 24.99 -12.79 7.62
C SER A 345 25.17 -12.60 6.12
N ASP A 346 26.07 -13.40 5.52
CA ASP A 346 26.30 -13.39 4.06
C ASP A 346 25.05 -13.75 3.25
N SER A 347 24.10 -14.45 3.87
CA SER A 347 22.80 -14.81 3.30
C SER A 347 21.73 -13.72 3.44
N ALA A 348 22.05 -12.57 4.07
CA ALA A 348 21.08 -11.49 4.22
C ALA A 348 20.72 -10.88 2.86
N TYR A 349 19.48 -10.39 2.77
CA TYR A 349 18.98 -9.73 1.56
C TYR A 349 19.87 -8.57 1.15
N LYS A 350 20.24 -8.51 -0.13
CA LYS A 350 21.03 -7.42 -0.74
C LYS A 350 20.20 -6.61 -1.72
N TYR A 351 19.59 -7.29 -2.67
CA TYR A 351 18.67 -6.68 -3.64
C TYR A 351 17.81 -7.75 -4.31
N GLY A 352 16.62 -7.35 -4.74
CA GLY A 352 15.74 -8.11 -5.61
C GLY A 352 15.38 -7.31 -6.85
N GLN A 353 15.25 -7.98 -7.98
CA GLN A 353 14.77 -7.41 -9.23
C GLN A 353 13.49 -8.13 -9.66
N TYR A 354 12.52 -7.35 -10.09
CA TYR A 354 11.23 -7.84 -10.52
C TYR A 354 10.94 -7.33 -11.93
N VAL A 355 10.61 -8.25 -12.82
CA VAL A 355 10.17 -7.96 -14.19
C VAL A 355 8.86 -8.68 -14.44
N VAL A 356 7.88 -7.98 -14.93
CA VAL A 356 6.57 -8.56 -15.27
C VAL A 356 6.05 -8.02 -16.59
N ALA A 357 5.37 -8.88 -17.34
CA ALA A 357 4.55 -8.52 -18.49
C ALA A 357 3.18 -9.18 -18.33
N ASN A 358 2.12 -8.43 -18.54
CA ASN A 358 0.74 -8.87 -18.38
C ASN A 358 -0.08 -8.54 -19.61
#